data_d46c11e1f5e80abd9d9e2a74b1c8937d
#
_entry.id   d46c11e1f5e80abd9d9e2a74b1c8937d
#
_cell.length_a   1.000
_cell.length_b   1.000
_cell.length_c   1.000
_cell.angle_alpha   90.00
_cell.angle_beta   90.00
_cell.angle_gamma   90.00
#
_symmetry.space_group_name_H-M   'P 1'
#
loop_
_entity.id
_entity.type
_entity.pdbx_description
1 polymer ?
#
loop_
_entity_poly.entity_id
_entity_poly.type
_entity_poly.pdbx_seq_one_letter_code
_entity_poly.pdbx_strand_id
1 'polypeptide(L)'
;VTTIDELYEFRRFSASGSEVDDHTRGWLQADAQGFHAKSYTEESLSRVSAGLVTDAQTLTGAYARSRQDSSLGAEYPVATFASFAKSLTVGGGRMLPAHLISAVTVRPTHRRRGLLRRMMTDNLATAAADGFAVAALTASEASIYRRFGFGPAVWHHAVSLKTDAGFRLLTVPTGSADWAHAKDLAEIGPRIFERFHTAQPGSVDRHVGIWQHITGLADNDGQEDRSIRAALHYDEAGEVDGYVSYRFSGWETEKRAVKVVDFVAADDNAALGLWQYLASIDLVDTVTWNMGRSDEPLAWALDDPRRLTVTGVDDWLWLRILDVPQALEARPYSADGELVLRVTDELGHASGVFRLAVTDGVAQVTTDDRARPNLELDAWVLGSLYLGGADPVSVAAGGQLVERTPGAVAALRTLLAADRPVYGITPF
;
A
#
# COMPACT_ATOMS: atom_id res chain seq x y z
N VAL A 1 8.24 8.92 38.37
CA VAL A 1 8.16 9.12 36.91
C VAL A 1 6.69 9.09 36.54
N THR A 2 6.15 10.19 36.01
CA THR A 2 4.76 10.27 35.57
C THR A 2 4.57 9.28 34.40
N THR A 3 3.55 8.44 34.48
CA THR A 3 3.24 7.45 33.43
C THR A 3 2.56 8.12 32.23
N ILE A 4 2.57 7.45 31.08
CA ILE A 4 1.91 7.96 29.87
C ILE A 4 0.38 8.10 30.08
N ASP A 5 -0.23 7.18 30.83
CA ASP A 5 -1.66 7.16 31.13
C ASP A 5 -2.07 8.26 32.13
N GLU A 6 -1.15 8.80 32.95
CA GLU A 6 -1.38 9.97 33.77
C GLU A 6 -1.37 11.28 32.97
N LEU A 7 -0.66 11.30 31.83
CA LEU A 7 -0.55 12.49 30.97
C LEU A 7 -1.57 12.49 29.84
N TYR A 8 -1.99 11.32 29.36
CA TYR A 8 -2.83 11.18 28.18
C TYR A 8 -3.95 10.17 28.42
N GLU A 9 -5.09 10.43 27.80
CA GLU A 9 -6.20 9.49 27.65
C GLU A 9 -6.18 8.94 26.24
N PHE A 10 -6.22 7.61 26.09
CA PHE A 10 -6.33 6.94 24.79
C PHE A 10 -7.78 6.54 24.58
N ARG A 11 -8.37 6.98 23.46
CA ARG A 11 -9.76 6.63 23.08
C ARG A 11 -9.74 5.89 21.77
N ARG A 12 -10.47 4.79 21.72
CA ARG A 12 -10.68 3.97 20.51
C ARG A 12 -12.17 4.00 20.20
N PHE A 13 -12.52 4.35 18.97
CA PHE A 13 -13.91 4.51 18.55
C PHE A 13 -14.07 4.34 17.03
N SER A 14 -15.31 4.16 16.55
CA SER A 14 -15.66 4.24 15.13
C SER A 14 -16.15 5.65 14.81
N ALA A 15 -15.96 6.10 13.56
CA ALA A 15 -16.52 7.38 13.11
C ALA A 15 -18.05 7.37 13.21
N SER A 16 -18.65 8.55 13.36
CA SER A 16 -20.09 8.71 13.57
C SER A 16 -20.94 8.69 12.29
N GLY A 17 -20.32 8.54 11.11
CA GLY A 17 -21.03 8.56 9.83
C GLY A 17 -21.25 9.98 9.29
N SER A 18 -22.32 10.19 8.53
CA SER A 18 -22.60 11.49 7.90
C SER A 18 -23.00 12.59 8.87
N GLU A 19 -23.57 12.22 10.04
CA GLU A 19 -23.79 13.15 11.16
C GLU A 19 -22.55 13.17 12.06
N VAL A 20 -21.66 14.13 11.81
CA VAL A 20 -20.32 14.15 12.41
C VAL A 20 -20.37 14.69 13.83
N ASP A 21 -20.10 13.85 14.82
CA ASP A 21 -19.97 14.26 16.22
C ASP A 21 -18.64 15.00 16.51
N ASP A 22 -18.54 15.64 17.66
CA ASP A 22 -17.37 16.44 18.03
C ASP A 22 -16.08 15.58 18.15
N HIS A 23 -16.19 14.30 18.53
CA HIS A 23 -15.02 13.40 18.63
C HIS A 23 -14.48 13.05 17.24
N THR A 24 -15.35 12.65 16.33
CA THR A 24 -14.98 12.36 14.93
C THR A 24 -14.44 13.61 14.25
N ARG A 25 -15.10 14.77 14.44
CA ARG A 25 -14.67 16.07 13.93
C ARG A 25 -13.26 16.42 14.43
N GLY A 26 -13.07 16.40 15.74
CA GLY A 26 -11.79 16.76 16.35
C GLY A 26 -10.66 15.82 15.88
N TRP A 27 -10.95 14.54 15.74
CA TRP A 27 -9.97 13.55 15.26
C TRP A 27 -9.59 13.80 13.81
N LEU A 28 -10.57 13.97 12.88
CA LEU A 28 -10.33 14.23 11.47
C LEU A 28 -9.56 15.53 11.24
N GLN A 29 -9.92 16.60 11.94
CA GLN A 29 -9.20 17.88 11.84
C GLN A 29 -7.76 17.79 12.38
N ALA A 30 -7.54 17.00 13.45
CA ALA A 30 -6.20 16.78 13.99
C ALA A 30 -5.34 15.93 13.02
N ASP A 31 -5.93 14.96 12.36
CA ASP A 31 -5.28 14.15 11.34
C ASP A 31 -4.87 14.99 10.13
N ALA A 32 -5.80 15.76 9.56
CA ALA A 32 -5.52 16.68 8.45
C ALA A 32 -4.36 17.65 8.79
N GLN A 33 -4.40 18.23 9.99
CA GLN A 33 -3.32 19.11 10.45
C GLN A 33 -1.98 18.37 10.60
N GLY A 34 -2.01 17.13 11.05
CA GLY A 34 -0.82 16.27 11.20
C GLY A 34 -0.12 15.97 9.86
N PHE A 35 -0.89 15.83 8.79
CA PHE A 35 -0.41 15.65 7.42
C PHE A 35 -0.26 16.94 6.61
N HIS A 36 -0.40 18.11 7.25
CA HIS A 36 -0.30 19.43 6.60
C HIS A 36 -1.36 19.65 5.49
N ALA A 37 -2.47 18.91 5.56
CA ALA A 37 -3.62 19.09 4.69
C ALA A 37 -4.48 20.29 5.16
N LYS A 38 -5.36 20.77 4.29
CA LYS A 38 -6.33 21.80 4.65
C LYS A 38 -7.34 21.25 5.65
N SER A 39 -7.86 22.14 6.51
CA SER A 39 -8.98 21.79 7.37
C SER A 39 -10.21 21.39 6.55
N TYR A 40 -10.86 20.32 6.94
CA TYR A 40 -12.09 19.87 6.31
C TYR A 40 -13.25 20.86 6.52
N THR A 41 -14.03 21.06 5.47
CA THR A 41 -15.35 21.73 5.55
C THR A 41 -16.39 20.76 6.14
N GLU A 42 -17.57 21.26 6.54
CA GLU A 42 -18.64 20.39 7.04
C GLU A 42 -19.05 19.31 6.03
N GLU A 43 -19.14 19.66 4.75
CA GLU A 43 -19.46 18.72 3.68
C GLU A 43 -18.37 17.65 3.52
N SER A 44 -17.10 18.04 3.55
CA SER A 44 -15.97 17.11 3.48
C SER A 44 -15.92 16.20 4.70
N LEU A 45 -16.16 16.73 5.91
CA LEU A 45 -16.23 15.94 7.15
C LEU A 45 -17.29 14.85 7.05
N SER A 46 -18.52 15.20 6.62
CA SER A 46 -19.60 14.23 6.45
C SER A 46 -19.24 13.11 5.47
N ARG A 47 -18.64 13.49 4.34
CA ARG A 47 -18.23 12.52 3.31
C ARG A 47 -17.12 11.59 3.79
N VAL A 48 -16.07 12.15 4.38
CA VAL A 48 -14.92 11.37 4.88
C VAL A 48 -15.36 10.46 6.02
N SER A 49 -16.13 10.98 6.99
CA SER A 49 -16.64 10.20 8.11
C SER A 49 -17.53 9.03 7.65
N ALA A 50 -18.40 9.25 6.66
CA ALA A 50 -19.20 8.18 6.06
C ALA A 50 -18.33 7.10 5.38
N GLY A 51 -17.24 7.51 4.71
CA GLY A 51 -16.26 6.59 4.13
C GLY A 51 -15.56 5.73 5.19
N LEU A 52 -15.14 6.33 6.30
CA LEU A 52 -14.52 5.60 7.43
C LEU A 52 -15.47 4.53 8.01
N VAL A 53 -16.77 4.84 8.12
CA VAL A 53 -17.79 3.86 8.56
C VAL A 53 -17.96 2.74 7.55
N THR A 54 -18.02 3.07 6.24
CA THR A 54 -18.16 2.08 5.18
C THR A 54 -16.99 1.09 5.17
N ASP A 55 -15.78 1.57 5.44
CA ASP A 55 -14.56 0.76 5.52
C ASP A 55 -14.35 0.13 6.92
N ALA A 56 -15.32 0.28 7.83
CA ALA A 56 -15.26 -0.21 9.21
C ALA A 56 -13.96 0.20 9.94
N GLN A 57 -13.49 1.43 9.70
CA GLN A 57 -12.25 1.90 10.30
C GLN A 57 -12.40 2.16 11.80
N THR A 58 -11.42 1.72 12.55
CA THR A 58 -11.27 2.03 13.96
C THR A 58 -10.31 3.20 14.12
N LEU A 59 -10.78 4.28 14.74
CA LEU A 59 -10.02 5.47 15.05
C LEU A 59 -9.46 5.38 16.47
N THR A 60 -8.22 5.78 16.65
CA THR A 60 -7.58 5.92 17.97
C THR A 60 -7.03 7.33 18.11
N GLY A 61 -7.32 7.98 19.21
CA GLY A 61 -6.79 9.30 19.55
C GLY A 61 -6.11 9.29 20.91
N ALA A 62 -4.97 9.97 21.04
CA ALA A 62 -4.38 10.29 22.33
C ALA A 62 -4.74 11.74 22.71
N TYR A 63 -5.36 11.94 23.84
CA TYR A 63 -5.85 13.24 24.31
C TYR A 63 -5.05 13.68 25.54
N ALA A 64 -4.50 14.90 25.52
CA ALA A 64 -3.75 15.43 26.65
C ALA A 64 -4.69 15.79 27.81
N ARG A 65 -4.41 15.27 29.02
CA ARG A 65 -5.18 15.57 30.23
C ARG A 65 -4.99 17.01 30.73
N SER A 66 -3.85 17.60 30.36
CA SER A 66 -3.56 19.01 30.66
C SER A 66 -3.22 19.76 29.38
N ARG A 67 -3.76 20.94 29.19
CA ARG A 67 -3.57 21.82 28.03
C ARG A 67 -3.54 23.27 28.40
N GLN A 68 -3.02 24.12 27.53
CA GLN A 68 -3.10 25.58 27.67
C GLN A 68 -4.50 26.06 27.26
N ASP A 69 -5.06 27.06 27.96
CA ASP A 69 -6.42 27.54 27.68
C ASP A 69 -6.60 28.09 26.27
N SER A 70 -5.54 28.65 25.68
CA SER A 70 -5.52 29.17 24.30
C SER A 70 -5.21 28.11 23.22
N SER A 71 -4.99 26.83 23.61
CA SER A 71 -4.74 25.74 22.64
C SER A 71 -6.04 25.19 22.07
N LEU A 72 -5.92 24.29 21.10
CA LEU A 72 -7.07 23.54 20.56
C LEU A 72 -7.84 22.85 21.70
N GLY A 73 -9.16 22.70 21.52
CA GLY A 73 -10.07 22.10 22.48
C GLY A 73 -9.71 20.67 22.91
N ALA A 74 -10.38 20.17 23.94
CA ALA A 74 -10.14 18.83 24.47
C ALA A 74 -10.59 17.71 23.50
N GLU A 75 -11.43 18.05 22.54
CA GLU A 75 -11.90 17.17 21.47
C GLU A 75 -10.82 16.87 20.41
N TYR A 76 -9.76 17.69 20.33
CA TYR A 76 -8.65 17.48 19.38
C TYR A 76 -7.57 16.59 20.01
N PRO A 77 -7.33 15.37 19.48
CA PRO A 77 -6.24 14.53 19.95
C PRO A 77 -4.88 15.15 19.62
N VAL A 78 -3.89 14.84 20.41
CA VAL A 78 -2.48 15.20 20.17
C VAL A 78 -1.74 14.18 19.34
N ALA A 79 -2.36 13.00 19.12
CA ALA A 79 -1.92 11.97 18.19
C ALA A 79 -3.13 11.23 17.64
N THR A 80 -3.06 10.88 16.36
CA THR A 80 -4.07 10.09 15.63
C THR A 80 -3.50 8.77 15.19
N PHE A 81 -4.38 7.79 14.95
CA PHE A 81 -4.07 6.48 14.44
C PHE A 81 -5.36 5.83 13.96
N ALA A 82 -5.37 5.24 12.77
CA ALA A 82 -6.50 4.48 12.26
C ALA A 82 -6.08 3.07 11.88
N SER A 83 -7.01 2.13 11.96
CA SER A 83 -6.81 0.78 11.46
C SER A 83 -8.09 0.18 10.91
N PHE A 84 -7.96 -0.70 9.93
CA PHE A 84 -9.07 -1.40 9.27
C PHE A 84 -8.58 -2.66 8.56
N ALA A 85 -9.50 -3.50 8.13
CA ALA A 85 -9.17 -4.73 7.43
C ALA A 85 -9.45 -4.61 5.93
N LYS A 86 -8.52 -5.10 5.10
CA LYS A 86 -8.69 -5.31 3.66
C LYS A 86 -7.97 -6.60 3.24
N SER A 87 -8.29 -7.11 2.04
CA SER A 87 -7.55 -8.25 1.48
C SER A 87 -6.21 -7.80 0.90
N LEU A 88 -5.19 -8.64 1.09
CA LEU A 88 -3.87 -8.58 0.46
C LEU A 88 -3.72 -9.79 -0.44
N THR A 89 -3.42 -9.61 -1.71
CA THR A 89 -3.09 -10.72 -2.61
C THR A 89 -1.66 -11.19 -2.38
N VAL A 90 -1.51 -12.47 -2.08
CA VAL A 90 -0.21 -13.09 -1.75
C VAL A 90 0.37 -13.93 -2.88
N GLY A 91 -0.30 -13.96 -4.04
CA GLY A 91 0.09 -14.69 -5.25
C GLY A 91 -0.86 -15.85 -5.60
N GLY A 92 -0.81 -16.33 -6.85
CA GLY A 92 -1.63 -17.44 -7.33
C GLY A 92 -3.14 -17.26 -7.13
N GLY A 93 -3.64 -16.04 -7.13
CA GLY A 93 -5.05 -15.71 -6.84
C GLY A 93 -5.44 -15.89 -5.36
N ARG A 94 -4.50 -16.17 -4.47
CA ARG A 94 -4.78 -16.31 -3.03
C ARG A 94 -4.76 -14.95 -2.34
N MET A 95 -5.72 -14.71 -1.47
CA MET A 95 -5.85 -13.50 -0.67
C MET A 95 -5.79 -13.81 0.82
N LEU A 96 -5.21 -12.90 1.59
CA LEU A 96 -5.11 -12.97 3.04
C LEU A 96 -5.69 -11.69 3.63
N PRO A 97 -6.56 -11.77 4.67
CA PRO A 97 -6.96 -10.58 5.41
C PRO A 97 -5.74 -9.90 6.03
N ALA A 98 -5.54 -8.62 5.73
CA ALA A 98 -4.47 -7.80 6.26
C ALA A 98 -5.03 -6.72 7.18
N HIS A 99 -4.39 -6.49 8.32
CA HIS A 99 -4.69 -5.39 9.22
C HIS A 99 -3.94 -4.15 8.76
N LEU A 100 -4.66 -3.18 8.19
CA LEU A 100 -4.09 -1.97 7.65
C LEU A 100 -3.99 -0.89 8.72
N ILE A 101 -2.90 -0.14 8.70
CA ILE A 101 -2.62 0.97 9.62
C ILE A 101 -2.44 2.24 8.81
N SER A 102 -3.17 3.29 9.19
CA SER A 102 -3.21 4.59 8.52
C SER A 102 -3.32 5.73 9.52
N ALA A 103 -3.30 6.97 9.02
CA ALA A 103 -3.57 8.18 9.78
C ALA A 103 -2.71 8.33 11.05
N VAL A 104 -1.44 7.94 10.95
CA VAL A 104 -0.51 7.95 12.09
C VAL A 104 0.16 9.30 12.22
N THR A 105 -0.33 10.12 13.15
CA THR A 105 0.27 11.44 13.42
C THR A 105 0.58 11.64 14.89
N VAL A 106 1.56 12.48 15.20
CA VAL A 106 1.83 12.97 16.54
C VAL A 106 2.18 14.46 16.47
N ARG A 107 1.40 15.28 17.15
CA ARG A 107 1.60 16.73 17.23
C ARG A 107 3.05 17.06 17.65
N PRO A 108 3.76 17.98 16.98
CA PRO A 108 5.19 18.24 17.24
C PRO A 108 5.52 18.50 18.71
N THR A 109 4.65 19.20 19.46
CA THR A 109 4.82 19.52 20.89
C THR A 109 4.68 18.30 21.82
N HIS A 110 4.21 17.15 21.30
CA HIS A 110 3.98 15.91 22.05
C HIS A 110 4.82 14.74 21.54
N ARG A 111 5.71 14.96 20.57
CA ARG A 111 6.66 13.95 20.08
C ARG A 111 7.62 13.49 21.17
N ARG A 112 8.19 12.29 21.00
CA ARG A 112 9.17 11.64 21.91
C ARG A 112 8.64 11.34 23.31
N ARG A 113 7.32 11.25 23.49
CA ARG A 113 6.66 10.90 24.74
C ARG A 113 6.08 9.49 24.77
N GLY A 114 6.38 8.67 23.75
CA GLY A 114 5.94 7.26 23.68
C GLY A 114 4.55 7.04 23.07
N LEU A 115 3.83 8.11 22.63
CA LEU A 115 2.47 8.00 22.10
C LEU A 115 2.35 7.01 20.94
N LEU A 116 3.18 7.18 19.90
CA LEU A 116 3.20 6.26 18.76
C LEU A 116 3.51 4.82 19.19
N ARG A 117 4.50 4.62 20.07
CA ARG A 117 4.84 3.28 20.55
C ARG A 117 3.65 2.62 21.22
N ARG A 118 2.94 3.34 22.10
CA ARG A 118 1.76 2.83 22.79
C ARG A 118 0.66 2.44 21.81
N MET A 119 0.24 3.36 20.93
CA MET A 119 -0.82 3.10 19.95
C MET A 119 -0.47 1.93 19.02
N MET A 120 0.75 1.90 18.47
CA MET A 120 1.20 0.84 17.58
C MET A 120 1.25 -0.52 18.28
N THR A 121 1.84 -0.59 19.48
CA THR A 121 1.95 -1.85 20.24
C THR A 121 0.58 -2.40 20.61
N ASP A 122 -0.31 -1.55 21.11
CA ASP A 122 -1.67 -1.96 21.51
C ASP A 122 -2.49 -2.40 20.28
N ASN A 123 -2.34 -1.70 19.15
CA ASN A 123 -3.04 -2.03 17.91
C ASN A 123 -2.56 -3.36 17.31
N LEU A 124 -1.24 -3.59 17.24
CA LEU A 124 -0.68 -4.86 16.75
C LEU A 124 -1.06 -6.04 17.64
N ALA A 125 -1.07 -5.84 18.98
CA ALA A 125 -1.51 -6.88 19.92
C ALA A 125 -3.00 -7.22 19.69
N THR A 126 -3.85 -6.23 19.45
CA THR A 126 -5.26 -6.43 19.10
C THR A 126 -5.38 -7.19 17.77
N ALA A 127 -4.66 -6.77 16.73
CA ALA A 127 -4.70 -7.42 15.42
C ALA A 127 -4.28 -8.91 15.50
N ALA A 128 -3.23 -9.21 16.27
CA ALA A 128 -2.81 -10.60 16.50
C ALA A 128 -3.87 -11.40 17.26
N ALA A 129 -4.51 -10.82 18.30
CA ALA A 129 -5.59 -11.46 19.04
C ALA A 129 -6.85 -11.69 18.18
N ASP A 130 -7.12 -10.80 17.22
CA ASP A 130 -8.22 -10.90 16.25
C ASP A 130 -7.90 -11.90 15.10
N GLY A 131 -6.70 -12.53 15.12
CA GLY A 131 -6.31 -13.59 14.18
C GLY A 131 -5.74 -13.09 12.84
N PHE A 132 -5.32 -11.84 12.73
CA PHE A 132 -4.62 -11.36 11.54
C PHE A 132 -3.20 -11.94 11.50
N ALA A 133 -2.86 -12.58 10.38
CA ALA A 133 -1.50 -13.09 10.16
C ALA A 133 -0.53 -11.99 9.74
N VAL A 134 -1.03 -10.90 9.15
CA VAL A 134 -0.23 -9.79 8.66
C VAL A 134 -0.86 -8.44 8.99
N ALA A 135 -0.01 -7.45 9.27
CA ALA A 135 -0.36 -6.04 9.27
C ALA A 135 0.41 -5.32 8.16
N ALA A 136 -0.16 -4.23 7.65
CA ALA A 136 0.43 -3.46 6.57
C ALA A 136 0.25 -1.96 6.78
N LEU A 137 1.16 -1.18 6.20
CA LEU A 137 1.05 0.28 6.11
C LEU A 137 1.77 0.80 4.85
N THR A 138 1.40 2.00 4.40
CA THR A 138 2.19 2.77 3.45
C THR A 138 3.04 3.78 4.21
N ALA A 139 4.36 3.70 4.06
CA ALA A 139 5.27 4.47 4.91
C ALA A 139 5.56 5.85 4.34
N SER A 140 5.27 6.91 5.09
CA SER A 140 5.77 8.26 4.83
C SER A 140 7.18 8.52 5.39
N GLU A 141 7.59 7.77 6.42
CA GLU A 141 8.90 7.85 7.06
C GLU A 141 9.42 6.44 7.40
N ALA A 142 10.34 5.92 6.60
CA ALA A 142 10.84 4.55 6.69
C ALA A 142 11.46 4.17 8.05
N SER A 143 12.19 5.08 8.70
CA SER A 143 12.94 4.79 9.95
C SER A 143 12.05 4.51 11.17
N ILE A 144 10.78 4.88 11.11
CA ILE A 144 9.85 4.79 12.24
C ILE A 144 9.33 3.36 12.43
N TYR A 145 9.03 2.65 11.34
CA TYR A 145 8.22 1.44 11.38
C TYR A 145 9.03 0.15 11.55
N ARG A 146 10.32 0.14 11.16
CA ARG A 146 11.19 -1.03 11.31
C ARG A 146 11.29 -1.53 12.74
N ARG A 147 11.31 -0.64 13.74
CA ARG A 147 11.33 -0.99 15.17
C ARG A 147 10.07 -1.72 15.65
N PHE A 148 8.99 -1.67 14.89
CA PHE A 148 7.76 -2.40 15.14
C PHE A 148 7.67 -3.68 14.29
N GLY A 149 8.75 -4.05 13.61
CA GLY A 149 8.84 -5.25 12.80
C GLY A 149 8.24 -5.14 11.39
N PHE A 150 7.93 -3.93 10.91
CA PHE A 150 7.55 -3.70 9.52
C PHE A 150 8.78 -3.62 8.62
N GLY A 151 8.68 -4.20 7.43
CA GLY A 151 9.70 -4.09 6.39
C GLY A 151 9.10 -3.80 5.01
N PRO A 152 9.84 -3.07 4.14
CA PRO A 152 9.36 -2.75 2.80
C PRO A 152 9.21 -4.03 1.96
N ALA A 153 8.04 -4.25 1.38
CA ALA A 153 7.69 -5.45 0.62
C ALA A 153 7.30 -5.17 -0.83
N VAL A 154 6.84 -3.95 -1.13
CA VAL A 154 6.49 -3.50 -2.49
C VAL A 154 7.14 -2.15 -2.75
N TRP A 155 7.64 -1.95 -3.97
CA TRP A 155 8.23 -0.69 -4.44
C TRP A 155 7.51 -0.21 -5.68
N HIS A 156 7.46 1.12 -5.86
CA HIS A 156 6.99 1.77 -7.07
C HIS A 156 8.15 2.35 -7.86
N HIS A 157 8.02 2.31 -9.18
CA HIS A 157 8.88 3.03 -10.11
C HIS A 157 8.15 4.29 -10.58
N ALA A 158 8.64 5.46 -10.18
CA ALA A 158 8.21 6.69 -10.83
C ALA A 158 8.73 6.69 -12.26
N VAL A 159 7.84 6.83 -13.24
CA VAL A 159 8.18 6.77 -14.66
C VAL A 159 7.78 8.04 -15.40
N SER A 160 8.53 8.34 -16.44
CA SER A 160 8.27 9.43 -17.38
C SER A 160 8.38 8.91 -18.81
N LEU A 161 7.29 8.99 -19.56
CA LEU A 161 7.19 8.57 -20.95
C LEU A 161 7.19 9.79 -21.87
N LYS A 162 8.09 9.85 -22.86
CA LYS A 162 8.08 10.86 -23.92
C LYS A 162 7.07 10.45 -25.01
N THR A 163 6.13 11.36 -25.32
CA THR A 163 4.99 11.11 -26.21
C THR A 163 5.03 11.93 -27.51
N ASP A 164 6.19 12.50 -27.85
CA ASP A 164 6.36 13.21 -29.13
C ASP A 164 6.17 12.30 -30.36
N ALA A 165 6.24 12.86 -31.56
CA ALA A 165 6.00 12.18 -32.84
C ALA A 165 6.86 10.91 -33.09
N GLY A 166 7.85 10.65 -32.25
CA GLY A 166 8.65 9.43 -32.30
C GLY A 166 8.09 8.30 -31.44
N PHE A 167 6.99 8.46 -30.70
CA PHE A 167 6.37 7.36 -29.97
C PHE A 167 5.83 6.30 -30.93
N ARG A 168 6.27 5.06 -30.75
CA ARG A 168 5.80 3.92 -31.52
C ARG A 168 5.95 2.64 -30.72
N LEU A 169 4.91 1.81 -30.78
CA LEU A 169 4.95 0.45 -30.26
C LEU A 169 5.33 -0.53 -31.36
N LEU A 170 6.17 -1.52 -31.02
CA LEU A 170 6.50 -2.67 -31.89
C LEU A 170 5.35 -3.68 -31.92
N THR A 171 4.59 -3.77 -30.83
CA THR A 171 3.38 -4.61 -30.71
C THR A 171 2.17 -3.71 -30.63
N VAL A 172 1.23 -3.89 -31.54
CA VAL A 172 -0.04 -3.14 -31.50
C VAL A 172 -0.97 -3.86 -30.53
N PRO A 173 -1.40 -3.20 -29.45
CA PRO A 173 -2.40 -3.80 -28.55
C PRO A 173 -3.73 -3.97 -29.28
N THR A 174 -4.46 -5.04 -28.95
CA THR A 174 -5.81 -5.29 -29.46
C THR A 174 -6.85 -4.51 -28.66
N GLY A 175 -8.06 -4.36 -29.21
CA GLY A 175 -9.12 -3.60 -28.57
C GLY A 175 -9.07 -2.12 -28.95
N SER A 176 -9.64 -1.27 -28.09
CA SER A 176 -9.69 0.17 -28.30
C SER A 176 -9.74 0.93 -26.97
N ALA A 177 -9.33 2.18 -26.98
CA ALA A 177 -9.51 3.06 -25.82
C ALA A 177 -10.32 4.30 -26.20
N ASP A 178 -11.18 4.77 -25.31
CA ASP A 178 -12.00 5.97 -25.51
C ASP A 178 -12.18 6.73 -24.20
N TRP A 179 -12.60 8.00 -24.32
CA TRP A 179 -12.88 8.87 -23.19
C TRP A 179 -14.07 8.37 -22.37
N ALA A 180 -13.98 8.57 -21.06
CA ALA A 180 -15.06 8.32 -20.12
C ALA A 180 -15.23 9.50 -19.17
N HIS A 181 -16.39 9.62 -18.57
CA HIS A 181 -16.54 10.53 -17.44
C HIS A 181 -15.81 9.96 -16.22
N ALA A 182 -14.94 10.74 -15.60
CA ALA A 182 -14.17 10.28 -14.45
C ALA A 182 -15.06 9.74 -13.31
N LYS A 183 -16.23 10.34 -13.10
CA LYS A 183 -17.23 9.88 -12.10
C LYS A 183 -17.73 8.46 -12.34
N ASP A 184 -17.78 8.01 -13.60
CA ASP A 184 -18.29 6.67 -13.95
C ASP A 184 -17.32 5.57 -13.50
N LEU A 185 -16.04 5.92 -13.22
CA LEU A 185 -15.08 5.00 -12.62
C LEU A 185 -15.49 4.53 -11.20
N ALA A 186 -16.37 5.27 -10.51
CA ALA A 186 -16.90 4.82 -9.21
C ALA A 186 -17.73 3.53 -9.34
N GLU A 187 -18.39 3.33 -10.49
CA GLU A 187 -19.20 2.14 -10.78
C GLU A 187 -18.43 1.08 -11.57
N ILE A 188 -17.71 1.51 -12.61
CA ILE A 188 -17.00 0.62 -13.53
C ILE A 188 -15.69 0.10 -12.93
N GLY A 189 -14.94 0.97 -12.26
CA GLY A 189 -13.59 0.71 -11.77
C GLY A 189 -13.46 -0.47 -10.80
N PRO A 190 -14.38 -0.69 -9.84
CA PRO A 190 -14.27 -1.78 -8.89
C PRO A 190 -14.14 -3.16 -9.53
N ARG A 191 -14.88 -3.45 -10.60
CA ARG A 191 -14.82 -4.75 -11.31
C ARG A 191 -13.49 -4.96 -12.03
N ILE A 192 -12.93 -3.90 -12.58
CA ILE A 192 -11.62 -3.97 -13.26
C ILE A 192 -10.52 -4.12 -12.21
N PHE A 193 -10.62 -3.35 -11.12
CA PHE A 193 -9.67 -3.44 -10.02
C PHE A 193 -9.69 -4.82 -9.34
N GLU A 194 -10.84 -5.45 -9.19
CA GLU A 194 -10.94 -6.80 -8.63
C GLU A 194 -10.16 -7.84 -9.47
N ARG A 195 -10.24 -7.76 -10.81
CA ARG A 195 -9.45 -8.61 -11.72
C ARG A 195 -7.95 -8.38 -11.52
N PHE A 196 -7.54 -7.11 -11.50
CA PHE A 196 -6.15 -6.73 -11.21
C PHE A 196 -5.73 -7.21 -9.83
N HIS A 197 -6.51 -6.91 -8.79
CA HIS A 197 -6.21 -7.23 -7.40
C HIS A 197 -6.02 -8.73 -7.18
N THR A 198 -6.92 -9.55 -7.72
CA THR A 198 -6.83 -11.01 -7.62
C THR A 198 -5.57 -11.57 -8.29
N ALA A 199 -5.17 -11.00 -9.42
CA ALA A 199 -4.04 -11.49 -10.21
C ALA A 199 -2.67 -10.95 -9.73
N GLN A 200 -2.64 -9.87 -8.92
CA GLN A 200 -1.41 -9.14 -8.64
C GLN A 200 -0.92 -9.32 -7.20
N PRO A 201 0.16 -10.11 -6.96
CA PRO A 201 0.78 -10.21 -5.63
C PRO A 201 1.22 -8.85 -5.12
N GLY A 202 0.92 -8.56 -3.85
CA GLY A 202 1.22 -7.27 -3.21
C GLY A 202 0.12 -6.22 -3.37
N SER A 203 -0.92 -6.49 -4.16
CA SER A 203 -2.09 -5.62 -4.24
C SER A 203 -2.92 -5.72 -2.96
N VAL A 204 -3.34 -4.57 -2.44
CA VAL A 204 -4.28 -4.41 -1.32
C VAL A 204 -5.59 -3.87 -1.86
N ASP A 205 -6.72 -4.41 -1.38
CA ASP A 205 -8.05 -3.94 -1.77
C ASP A 205 -8.27 -2.47 -1.38
N ARG A 206 -9.15 -1.79 -2.12
CA ARG A 206 -9.36 -0.34 -2.02
C ARG A 206 -10.40 0.02 -0.97
N HIS A 207 -10.13 1.11 -0.27
CA HIS A 207 -11.09 1.79 0.58
C HIS A 207 -11.85 2.89 -0.20
N VAL A 208 -12.98 3.34 0.33
CA VAL A 208 -13.89 4.31 -0.33
C VAL A 208 -13.18 5.59 -0.77
N GLY A 209 -12.26 6.11 0.04
CA GLY A 209 -11.54 7.34 -0.26
C GLY A 209 -10.75 7.30 -1.57
N ILE A 210 -10.23 6.13 -1.96
CA ILE A 210 -9.51 5.98 -3.24
C ILE A 210 -10.45 6.21 -4.42
N TRP A 211 -11.63 5.61 -4.39
CA TRP A 211 -12.61 5.80 -5.46
C TRP A 211 -13.05 7.25 -5.58
N GLN A 212 -13.22 7.95 -4.46
CA GLN A 212 -13.52 9.38 -4.47
C GLN A 212 -12.38 10.21 -5.09
N HIS A 213 -11.13 9.86 -4.76
CA HIS A 213 -9.95 10.57 -5.28
C HIS A 213 -9.77 10.39 -6.79
N ILE A 214 -9.80 9.16 -7.30
CA ILE A 214 -9.53 8.87 -8.71
C ILE A 214 -10.62 9.34 -9.66
N THR A 215 -11.84 9.53 -9.14
CA THR A 215 -12.99 10.07 -9.89
C THR A 215 -13.08 11.59 -9.85
N GLY A 216 -12.27 12.24 -9.00
CA GLY A 216 -12.36 13.69 -8.77
C GLY A 216 -13.52 14.11 -7.88
N LEU A 217 -14.26 13.16 -7.26
CA LEU A 217 -15.33 13.49 -6.32
C LEU A 217 -14.81 14.11 -5.04
N ALA A 218 -13.61 13.73 -4.61
CA ALA A 218 -12.90 14.38 -3.53
C ALA A 218 -11.38 14.27 -3.74
N ASP A 219 -10.67 15.38 -3.63
CA ASP A 219 -9.21 15.41 -3.53
C ASP A 219 -8.74 15.08 -2.09
N ASN A 220 -7.44 15.21 -1.82
CA ASN A 220 -6.88 14.97 -0.48
C ASN A 220 -7.40 15.91 0.60
N ASP A 221 -7.93 17.07 0.20
CA ASP A 221 -8.57 18.04 1.09
C ASP A 221 -10.11 17.86 1.15
N GLY A 222 -10.63 16.79 0.51
CA GLY A 222 -12.05 16.48 0.44
C GLY A 222 -12.85 17.41 -0.50
N GLN A 223 -12.19 18.12 -1.42
CA GLN A 223 -12.84 19.02 -2.39
C GLN A 223 -12.97 18.34 -3.75
N GLU A 224 -14.01 18.73 -4.54
CA GLU A 224 -14.18 18.26 -5.92
C GLU A 224 -13.00 18.71 -6.80
N ASP A 225 -12.40 17.78 -7.53
CA ASP A 225 -11.36 18.06 -8.54
C ASP A 225 -11.87 17.81 -9.95
N ARG A 226 -12.31 18.89 -10.60
CA ARG A 226 -12.81 18.88 -11.98
C ARG A 226 -11.72 18.76 -13.05
N SER A 227 -10.45 18.75 -12.65
CA SER A 227 -9.33 18.60 -13.60
C SER A 227 -9.10 17.14 -13.99
N ILE A 228 -9.68 16.18 -13.28
CA ILE A 228 -9.54 14.76 -13.57
C ILE A 228 -10.26 14.39 -14.87
N ARG A 229 -9.54 13.67 -15.72
CA ARG A 229 -10.01 13.06 -16.96
C ARG A 229 -9.90 11.55 -16.82
N ALA A 230 -10.69 10.81 -17.59
CA ALA A 230 -10.63 9.35 -17.61
C ALA A 230 -10.72 8.80 -19.04
N ALA A 231 -10.14 7.62 -19.23
CA ALA A 231 -10.35 6.78 -20.40
C ALA A 231 -10.51 5.33 -19.97
N LEU A 232 -11.29 4.58 -20.74
CA LEU A 232 -11.49 3.15 -20.62
C LEU A 232 -10.81 2.43 -21.75
N HIS A 233 -10.29 1.24 -21.50
CA HIS A 233 -9.88 0.28 -22.52
C HIS A 233 -10.95 -0.80 -22.65
N TYR A 234 -11.23 -1.18 -23.88
CA TYR A 234 -12.17 -2.22 -24.26
C TYR A 234 -11.43 -3.33 -25.01
N ASP A 235 -11.64 -4.56 -24.63
CA ASP A 235 -11.12 -5.72 -25.35
C ASP A 235 -11.78 -5.92 -26.73
N GLU A 236 -11.40 -6.97 -27.45
CA GLU A 236 -11.97 -7.29 -28.78
C GLU A 236 -13.45 -7.69 -28.73
N ALA A 237 -13.98 -8.08 -27.55
CA ALA A 237 -15.40 -8.33 -27.32
C ALA A 237 -16.19 -7.08 -26.96
N GLY A 238 -15.51 -5.93 -26.74
CA GLY A 238 -16.10 -4.69 -26.29
C GLY A 238 -16.33 -4.60 -24.79
N GLU A 239 -15.74 -5.54 -24.02
CA GLU A 239 -15.82 -5.50 -22.55
C GLU A 239 -14.72 -4.61 -21.98
N VAL A 240 -15.04 -3.85 -20.93
CA VAL A 240 -14.05 -2.98 -20.27
C VAL A 240 -13.06 -3.84 -19.46
N ASP A 241 -11.77 -3.71 -19.78
CA ASP A 241 -10.68 -4.46 -19.16
C ASP A 241 -9.56 -3.58 -18.61
N GLY A 242 -9.66 -2.24 -18.76
CA GLY A 242 -8.72 -1.30 -18.21
C GLY A 242 -9.28 0.11 -18.10
N TYR A 243 -8.69 0.93 -17.24
CA TYR A 243 -8.95 2.37 -17.17
C TYR A 243 -7.74 3.15 -16.72
N VAL A 244 -7.72 4.42 -17.07
CA VAL A 244 -6.78 5.41 -16.57
C VAL A 244 -7.51 6.68 -16.18
N SER A 245 -7.19 7.24 -15.01
CA SER A 245 -7.52 8.62 -14.67
C SER A 245 -6.27 9.47 -14.61
N TYR A 246 -6.37 10.72 -15.06
CA TYR A 246 -5.21 11.58 -15.22
C TYR A 246 -5.57 13.07 -15.16
N ARG A 247 -4.55 13.91 -14.95
CA ARG A 247 -4.64 15.38 -15.02
C ARG A 247 -3.69 15.89 -16.08
N PHE A 248 -4.11 16.91 -16.80
CA PHE A 248 -3.20 17.68 -17.62
C PHE A 248 -2.52 18.77 -16.78
N SER A 249 -1.22 18.95 -16.98
CA SER A 249 -0.46 20.06 -16.41
C SER A 249 0.42 20.67 -17.48
N GLY A 250 0.49 22.00 -17.57
CA GLY A 250 1.46 22.57 -18.48
C GLY A 250 1.08 23.80 -19.29
N TRP A 251 -0.14 24.33 -19.16
CA TRP A 251 -0.45 25.61 -19.83
C TRP A 251 0.41 26.78 -19.29
N GLU A 252 0.87 26.66 -18.03
CA GLU A 252 1.70 27.65 -17.35
C GLU A 252 3.16 27.17 -17.15
N THR A 253 3.55 26.02 -17.72
CA THR A 253 4.87 25.43 -17.59
C THR A 253 5.54 25.24 -18.96
N GLU A 254 6.86 25.12 -18.98
CA GLU A 254 7.61 24.88 -20.23
C GLU A 254 7.32 23.51 -20.86
N LYS A 255 6.86 22.53 -20.08
CA LYS A 255 6.55 21.17 -20.56
C LYS A 255 5.10 20.83 -20.28
N ARG A 256 4.42 20.46 -21.35
CA ARG A 256 3.03 19.98 -21.29
C ARG A 256 3.05 18.50 -20.92
N ALA A 257 2.47 18.18 -19.77
CA ALA A 257 2.50 16.83 -19.24
C ALA A 257 1.09 16.34 -18.86
N VAL A 258 0.87 15.06 -19.04
CA VAL A 258 -0.19 14.31 -18.36
C VAL A 258 0.40 13.65 -17.12
N LYS A 259 -0.24 13.87 -15.99
CA LYS A 259 0.04 13.16 -14.75
C LYS A 259 -1.03 12.10 -14.52
N VAL A 260 -0.64 10.84 -14.56
CA VAL A 260 -1.54 9.75 -14.23
C VAL A 260 -1.89 9.84 -12.74
N VAL A 261 -3.17 9.71 -12.43
CA VAL A 261 -3.72 9.67 -11.07
C VAL A 261 -3.93 8.23 -10.65
N ASP A 262 -4.50 7.42 -11.56
CA ASP A 262 -4.70 5.99 -11.34
C ASP A 262 -4.66 5.24 -12.68
N PHE A 263 -4.13 4.02 -12.66
CA PHE A 263 -3.94 3.20 -13.85
C PHE A 263 -4.19 1.75 -13.48
N VAL A 264 -5.25 1.16 -13.98
CA VAL A 264 -5.63 -0.23 -13.73
C VAL A 264 -5.90 -0.93 -15.05
N ALA A 265 -5.25 -2.05 -15.24
CA ALA A 265 -5.45 -2.94 -16.38
C ALA A 265 -5.58 -4.38 -15.89
N ALA A 266 -6.54 -5.11 -16.44
CA ALA A 266 -6.76 -6.51 -16.08
C ALA A 266 -5.67 -7.44 -16.62
N ASP A 267 -4.98 -7.01 -17.69
CA ASP A 267 -3.85 -7.71 -18.31
C ASP A 267 -2.88 -6.73 -18.98
N ASP A 268 -1.79 -7.26 -19.51
CA ASP A 268 -0.72 -6.47 -20.13
C ASP A 268 -1.14 -5.88 -21.50
N ASN A 269 -2.10 -6.48 -22.22
CA ASN A 269 -2.63 -5.91 -23.46
C ASN A 269 -3.42 -4.62 -23.18
N ALA A 270 -4.33 -4.66 -22.21
CA ALA A 270 -5.06 -3.48 -21.76
C ALA A 270 -4.11 -2.39 -21.25
N ALA A 271 -3.04 -2.76 -20.52
CA ALA A 271 -2.01 -1.81 -20.09
C ALA A 271 -1.33 -1.12 -21.27
N LEU A 272 -0.90 -1.86 -22.30
CA LEU A 272 -0.30 -1.28 -23.51
C LEU A 272 -1.29 -0.39 -24.29
N GLY A 273 -2.56 -0.78 -24.36
CA GLY A 273 -3.62 0.02 -24.98
C GLY A 273 -3.83 1.37 -24.26
N LEU A 274 -3.82 1.36 -22.94
CA LEU A 274 -3.92 2.60 -22.15
C LEU A 274 -2.68 3.49 -22.30
N TRP A 275 -1.47 2.91 -22.35
CA TRP A 275 -0.26 3.68 -22.64
C TRP A 275 -0.27 4.28 -24.05
N GLN A 276 -0.73 3.52 -25.04
CA GLN A 276 -0.91 4.02 -26.41
C GLN A 276 -1.92 5.19 -26.46
N TYR A 277 -3.04 5.06 -25.76
CA TYR A 277 -4.01 6.13 -25.61
C TYR A 277 -3.38 7.39 -25.00
N LEU A 278 -2.69 7.26 -23.86
CA LEU A 278 -2.03 8.39 -23.20
C LEU A 278 -1.00 9.08 -24.11
N ALA A 279 -0.27 8.31 -24.90
CA ALA A 279 0.70 8.83 -25.86
C ALA A 279 0.06 9.50 -27.10
N SER A 280 -1.22 9.24 -27.38
CA SER A 280 -1.96 9.84 -28.48
C SER A 280 -2.61 11.20 -28.12
N ILE A 281 -2.54 11.62 -26.86
CA ILE A 281 -3.14 12.88 -26.42
C ILE A 281 -2.39 14.07 -27.04
N ASP A 282 -3.09 14.88 -27.80
CA ASP A 282 -2.53 16.06 -28.44
C ASP A 282 -1.98 17.07 -27.43
N LEU A 283 -0.93 17.81 -27.85
CA LEU A 283 -0.31 18.85 -27.02
C LEU A 283 0.31 18.33 -25.71
N VAL A 284 0.67 17.06 -25.65
CA VAL A 284 1.36 16.43 -24.53
C VAL A 284 2.75 15.98 -24.96
N ASP A 285 3.76 16.43 -24.24
CA ASP A 285 5.16 16.07 -24.50
C ASP A 285 5.62 14.88 -23.63
N THR A 286 4.93 14.69 -22.49
CA THR A 286 5.35 13.71 -21.48
C THR A 286 4.15 13.19 -20.69
N VAL A 287 4.13 11.88 -20.43
CA VAL A 287 3.23 11.26 -19.46
C VAL A 287 4.04 10.81 -18.25
N THR A 288 3.58 11.14 -17.04
CA THR A 288 4.24 10.74 -15.78
C THR A 288 3.32 9.89 -14.92
N TRP A 289 3.89 8.85 -14.33
CA TRP A 289 3.21 7.96 -13.40
C TRP A 289 4.12 7.62 -12.23
N ASN A 290 3.72 7.96 -10.99
CA ASN A 290 4.57 7.76 -9.81
C ASN A 290 4.46 6.36 -9.22
N MET A 291 3.47 5.58 -9.63
CA MET A 291 3.19 4.24 -9.10
C MET A 291 3.35 3.17 -10.17
N GLY A 292 4.33 3.32 -11.09
CA GLY A 292 4.61 2.35 -12.14
C GLY A 292 5.18 1.04 -11.60
N ARG A 293 5.05 -0.01 -12.40
CA ARG A 293 5.55 -1.37 -12.11
C ARG A 293 7.06 -1.47 -12.36
N SER A 294 7.75 -2.36 -11.63
CA SER A 294 9.15 -2.68 -11.91
C SER A 294 9.36 -3.49 -13.19
N ASP A 295 8.33 -4.22 -13.61
CA ASP A 295 8.28 -5.08 -14.81
C ASP A 295 7.40 -4.49 -15.92
N GLU A 296 7.36 -3.16 -16.07
CA GLU A 296 6.48 -2.46 -16.99
C GLU A 296 6.64 -2.96 -18.45
N PRO A 297 5.61 -3.59 -19.04
CA PRO A 297 5.70 -4.19 -20.38
C PRO A 297 5.94 -3.15 -21.46
N LEU A 298 5.55 -1.89 -21.23
CA LEU A 298 5.79 -0.79 -22.15
C LEU A 298 7.28 -0.65 -22.51
N ALA A 299 8.20 -0.89 -21.58
CA ALA A 299 9.64 -0.81 -21.84
C ALA A 299 10.11 -1.76 -22.96
N TRP A 300 9.45 -2.91 -23.10
CA TRP A 300 9.73 -3.89 -24.13
C TRP A 300 8.93 -3.69 -25.41
N ALA A 301 7.75 -3.07 -25.29
CA ALA A 301 6.89 -2.79 -26.42
C ALA A 301 7.33 -1.56 -27.24
N LEU A 302 8.11 -0.64 -26.67
CA LEU A 302 8.57 0.57 -27.34
C LEU A 302 9.65 0.26 -28.41
N ASP A 303 9.54 0.90 -29.58
CA ASP A 303 10.60 0.91 -30.59
C ASP A 303 11.90 1.56 -30.08
N ASP A 304 11.76 2.65 -29.32
CA ASP A 304 12.86 3.24 -28.56
C ASP A 304 12.60 3.15 -27.07
N PRO A 305 13.17 2.16 -26.35
CA PRO A 305 12.94 1.99 -24.91
C PRO A 305 13.42 3.16 -24.04
N ARG A 306 14.27 4.05 -24.56
CA ARG A 306 14.75 5.25 -23.85
C ARG A 306 13.67 6.34 -23.73
N ARG A 307 12.52 6.14 -24.38
CA ARG A 307 11.36 7.02 -24.19
C ARG A 307 10.73 6.84 -22.82
N LEU A 308 10.78 5.64 -22.25
CA LEU A 308 10.38 5.38 -20.87
C LEU A 308 11.60 5.51 -19.95
N THR A 309 11.53 6.43 -19.02
CA THR A 309 12.61 6.68 -18.04
C THR A 309 12.07 6.43 -16.64
N VAL A 310 12.76 5.60 -15.86
CA VAL A 310 12.53 5.51 -14.41
C VAL A 310 13.21 6.72 -13.77
N THR A 311 12.41 7.55 -13.11
CA THR A 311 12.87 8.81 -12.49
C THR A 311 13.07 8.69 -10.98
N GLY A 312 12.51 7.63 -10.36
CA GLY A 312 12.66 7.32 -8.94
C GLY A 312 12.20 5.90 -8.64
N VAL A 313 12.65 5.37 -7.50
CA VAL A 313 12.17 4.11 -6.93
C VAL A 313 11.91 4.36 -5.46
N ASP A 314 10.64 4.19 -5.06
CA ASP A 314 10.20 4.44 -3.70
C ASP A 314 9.64 3.17 -3.08
N ASP A 315 9.96 2.92 -1.80
CA ASP A 315 9.30 1.89 -1.02
C ASP A 315 7.85 2.30 -0.74
N TRP A 316 6.94 1.34 -0.87
CA TRP A 316 5.52 1.63 -0.81
C TRP A 316 4.81 0.87 0.30
N LEU A 317 4.48 -0.40 0.07
CA LEU A 317 3.82 -1.24 1.07
C LEU A 317 4.85 -1.84 2.02
N TRP A 318 4.65 -1.63 3.31
CA TRP A 318 5.42 -2.25 4.37
C TRP A 318 4.57 -3.30 5.06
N LEU A 319 5.14 -4.49 5.24
CA LEU A 319 4.47 -5.61 5.87
C LEU A 319 5.09 -5.96 7.21
N ARG A 320 4.23 -6.41 8.10
CA ARG A 320 4.52 -6.96 9.41
C ARG A 320 3.87 -8.33 9.53
N ILE A 321 4.65 -9.39 9.73
CA ILE A 321 4.12 -10.73 10.01
C ILE A 321 3.76 -10.81 11.49
N LEU A 322 2.51 -11.17 11.79
CA LEU A 322 2.01 -11.37 13.16
C LEU A 322 1.91 -12.84 13.53
N ASP A 323 1.56 -13.70 12.57
CA ASP A 323 1.52 -15.15 12.71
C ASP A 323 2.34 -15.78 11.57
N VAL A 324 3.52 -16.33 11.89
CA VAL A 324 4.46 -16.86 10.90
C VAL A 324 3.91 -18.11 10.19
N PRO A 325 3.40 -19.13 10.92
CA PRO A 325 2.76 -20.28 10.30
C PRO A 325 1.63 -19.88 9.33
N GLN A 326 0.64 -19.14 9.82
CA GLN A 326 -0.52 -18.76 9.03
C GLN A 326 -0.12 -17.94 7.78
N ALA A 327 0.80 -16.99 7.92
CA ALA A 327 1.26 -16.16 6.82
C ALA A 327 1.99 -17.00 5.76
N LEU A 328 2.96 -17.85 6.15
CA LEU A 328 3.73 -18.64 5.19
C LEU A 328 2.89 -19.73 4.52
N GLU A 329 1.90 -20.32 5.20
CA GLU A 329 1.00 -21.31 4.63
C GLU A 329 -0.04 -20.71 3.66
N ALA A 330 -0.37 -19.43 3.82
CA ALA A 330 -1.33 -18.75 2.97
C ALA A 330 -0.82 -18.48 1.54
N ARG A 331 0.50 -18.30 1.36
CA ARG A 331 1.05 -17.99 0.04
C ARG A 331 1.25 -19.25 -0.82
N PRO A 332 1.26 -19.11 -2.17
CA PRO A 332 1.66 -20.18 -3.07
C PRO A 332 3.18 -20.30 -3.13
N TYR A 333 3.65 -21.48 -3.54
CA TYR A 333 5.06 -21.78 -3.79
C TYR A 333 5.24 -22.45 -5.15
N SER A 334 6.29 -22.06 -5.87
CA SER A 334 6.63 -22.65 -7.20
C SER A 334 7.72 -23.73 -7.13
N ALA A 335 8.31 -23.95 -5.95
CA ALA A 335 9.36 -24.92 -5.73
C ALA A 335 9.18 -25.64 -4.40
N ASP A 336 9.54 -26.93 -4.37
CA ASP A 336 9.59 -27.71 -3.15
C ASP A 336 10.90 -27.49 -2.39
N GLY A 337 10.86 -27.66 -1.08
CA GLY A 337 12.03 -27.55 -0.22
C GLY A 337 11.71 -27.44 1.25
N GLU A 338 12.76 -27.45 2.05
CA GLU A 338 12.65 -27.31 3.52
C GLU A 338 13.70 -26.35 4.03
N LEU A 339 13.29 -25.45 4.92
CA LEU A 339 14.17 -24.53 5.64
C LEU A 339 13.70 -24.34 7.08
N VAL A 340 14.65 -24.16 7.97
CA VAL A 340 14.40 -23.77 9.36
C VAL A 340 14.82 -22.32 9.53
N LEU A 341 13.87 -21.46 9.89
CA LEU A 341 14.03 -20.03 10.09
C LEU A 341 13.96 -19.70 11.58
N ARG A 342 14.96 -18.99 12.10
CA ARG A 342 14.84 -18.32 13.41
C ARG A 342 14.45 -16.87 13.15
N VAL A 343 13.30 -16.46 13.67
CA VAL A 343 12.81 -15.09 13.60
C VAL A 343 12.93 -14.44 14.98
N THR A 344 13.56 -13.27 15.03
CA THR A 344 13.65 -12.42 16.23
C THR A 344 12.66 -11.27 16.10
N ASP A 345 11.87 -11.02 17.13
CA ASP A 345 10.86 -9.97 17.15
C ASP A 345 10.78 -9.30 18.52
N GLU A 346 11.07 -8.00 18.59
CA GLU A 346 11.03 -7.23 19.84
C GLU A 346 9.63 -7.18 20.47
N LEU A 347 8.56 -7.25 19.66
CA LEU A 347 7.18 -7.27 20.14
C LEU A 347 6.66 -8.70 20.42
N GLY A 348 7.41 -9.72 20.04
CA GLY A 348 7.14 -11.12 20.36
C GLY A 348 6.18 -11.86 19.44
N HIS A 349 5.41 -11.18 18.59
CA HIS A 349 4.37 -11.82 17.76
C HIS A 349 4.92 -12.86 16.78
N ALA A 350 6.06 -12.57 16.14
CA ALA A 350 6.69 -13.42 15.13
C ALA A 350 7.95 -14.15 15.67
N SER A 351 8.26 -14.04 16.97
CA SER A 351 9.44 -14.70 17.55
C SER A 351 9.30 -16.22 17.56
N GLY A 352 10.34 -16.94 17.13
CA GLY A 352 10.36 -18.40 17.19
C GLY A 352 11.35 -19.03 16.22
N VAL A 353 11.36 -20.38 16.23
CA VAL A 353 12.07 -21.19 15.24
C VAL A 353 11.02 -21.98 14.48
N PHE A 354 10.97 -21.75 13.17
CA PHE A 354 9.93 -22.27 12.28
C PHE A 354 10.54 -23.16 11.22
N ARG A 355 10.01 -24.36 11.09
CA ARG A 355 10.32 -25.29 9.99
C ARG A 355 9.27 -25.05 8.89
N LEU A 356 9.70 -24.51 7.76
CA LEU A 356 8.94 -24.37 6.56
C LEU A 356 9.24 -25.56 5.65
N ALA A 357 8.27 -26.42 5.40
CA ALA A 357 8.35 -27.52 4.45
C ALA A 357 7.34 -27.27 3.32
N VAL A 358 7.79 -27.29 2.08
CA VAL A 358 6.95 -27.12 0.88
C VAL A 358 6.99 -28.40 0.06
N THR A 359 5.81 -28.91 -0.27
CA THR A 359 5.62 -30.05 -1.15
C THR A 359 4.44 -29.81 -2.07
N ASP A 360 4.62 -30.01 -3.37
CA ASP A 360 3.60 -29.78 -4.39
C ASP A 360 2.99 -28.35 -4.32
N GLY A 361 3.83 -27.36 -4.03
CA GLY A 361 3.43 -25.96 -3.95
C GLY A 361 2.62 -25.57 -2.69
N VAL A 362 2.51 -26.48 -1.72
CA VAL A 362 1.80 -26.28 -0.45
C VAL A 362 2.80 -26.27 0.70
N ALA A 363 2.77 -25.22 1.50
CA ALA A 363 3.60 -25.09 2.69
C ALA A 363 2.93 -25.72 3.91
N GLN A 364 3.72 -26.36 4.73
CA GLN A 364 3.42 -26.71 6.11
C GLN A 364 4.47 -26.05 7.00
N VAL A 365 4.02 -25.32 8.03
CA VAL A 365 4.90 -24.59 8.93
C VAL A 365 4.68 -25.07 10.36
N THR A 366 5.76 -25.52 11.00
CA THR A 366 5.71 -25.99 12.40
C THR A 366 6.71 -25.23 13.24
N THR A 367 6.34 -24.94 14.50
CA THR A 367 7.26 -24.35 15.47
C THR A 367 8.12 -25.47 16.08
N ASP A 368 9.45 -25.29 16.07
CA ASP A 368 10.40 -26.25 16.63
C ASP A 368 11.60 -25.51 17.26
N ASP A 369 11.45 -25.11 18.50
CA ASP A 369 12.48 -24.36 19.25
C ASP A 369 13.80 -25.11 19.45
N ARG A 370 13.83 -26.42 19.19
CA ARG A 370 15.03 -27.28 19.29
C ARG A 370 15.75 -27.43 17.96
N ALA A 371 15.10 -27.08 16.84
CA ALA A 371 15.73 -27.20 15.54
C ALA A 371 16.89 -26.21 15.40
N ARG A 372 17.93 -26.64 14.68
CA ARG A 372 19.03 -25.74 14.30
C ARG A 372 18.59 -24.91 13.12
N PRO A 373 18.59 -23.57 13.23
CA PRO A 373 18.17 -22.72 12.12
C PRO A 373 19.15 -22.80 10.95
N ASN A 374 18.60 -22.85 9.74
CA ASN A 374 19.37 -22.65 8.50
C ASN A 374 19.64 -21.15 8.27
N LEU A 375 18.68 -20.31 8.67
CA LEU A 375 18.70 -18.85 8.51
C LEU A 375 18.21 -18.16 9.79
N GLU A 376 18.79 -16.99 10.10
CA GLU A 376 18.34 -16.13 11.19
C GLU A 376 18.07 -14.73 10.66
N LEU A 377 16.94 -14.15 11.09
CA LEU A 377 16.47 -12.84 10.61
C LEU A 377 15.54 -12.18 11.61
N ASP A 378 15.43 -10.86 11.51
CA ASP A 378 14.45 -10.10 12.29
C ASP A 378 13.07 -10.12 11.61
N ALA A 379 12.01 -9.87 12.37
CA ALA A 379 10.63 -9.86 11.91
C ALA A 379 10.40 -8.90 10.73
N TRP A 380 11.05 -7.72 10.72
CA TRP A 380 10.94 -6.78 9.61
C TRP A 380 11.54 -7.33 8.30
N VAL A 381 12.61 -8.14 8.40
CA VAL A 381 13.20 -8.82 7.24
C VAL A 381 12.23 -9.85 6.67
N LEU A 382 11.57 -10.62 7.54
CA LEU A 382 10.55 -11.56 7.11
C LEU A 382 9.40 -10.82 6.38
N GLY A 383 8.95 -9.69 6.92
CA GLY A 383 7.95 -8.83 6.27
C GLY A 383 8.38 -8.39 4.86
N SER A 384 9.64 -7.98 4.69
CA SER A 384 10.19 -7.59 3.37
C SER A 384 10.26 -8.76 2.39
N LEU A 385 10.63 -9.94 2.85
CA LEU A 385 10.82 -11.14 2.02
C LEU A 385 9.50 -11.85 1.69
N TYR A 386 8.46 -11.64 2.48
CA TYR A 386 7.24 -12.43 2.50
C TYR A 386 6.57 -12.57 1.12
N LEU A 387 6.43 -11.49 0.38
CA LEU A 387 5.80 -11.51 -0.95
C LEU A 387 6.76 -11.92 -2.09
N GLY A 388 8.07 -11.99 -1.83
CA GLY A 388 9.08 -12.26 -2.85
C GLY A 388 9.59 -11.00 -3.60
N GLY A 389 9.21 -9.79 -3.15
CA GLY A 389 9.66 -8.53 -3.75
C GLY A 389 11.10 -8.15 -3.38
N ALA A 390 11.57 -8.50 -2.18
CA ALA A 390 12.96 -8.33 -1.78
C ALA A 390 13.79 -9.57 -2.08
N ASP A 391 14.99 -9.38 -2.64
CA ASP A 391 15.91 -10.49 -2.94
C ASP A 391 16.66 -10.93 -1.67
N PRO A 392 16.50 -12.19 -1.18
CA PRO A 392 17.23 -12.72 -0.03
C PRO A 392 18.76 -12.59 -0.15
N VAL A 393 19.32 -12.67 -1.35
CA VAL A 393 20.76 -12.53 -1.57
C VAL A 393 21.23 -11.11 -1.26
N SER A 394 20.48 -10.11 -1.72
CA SER A 394 20.76 -8.71 -1.43
C SER A 394 20.60 -8.38 0.06
N VAL A 395 19.56 -8.95 0.70
CA VAL A 395 19.30 -8.78 2.15
C VAL A 395 20.43 -9.40 2.98
N ALA A 396 20.90 -10.59 2.59
CA ALA A 396 22.05 -11.26 3.24
C ALA A 396 23.36 -10.47 3.04
N ALA A 397 23.61 -9.97 1.82
CA ALA A 397 24.77 -9.10 1.54
C ALA A 397 24.73 -7.81 2.37
N GLY A 398 23.53 -7.28 2.66
CA GLY A 398 23.32 -6.16 3.57
C GLY A 398 23.46 -6.51 5.06
N GLY A 399 23.75 -7.78 5.41
CA GLY A 399 23.95 -8.25 6.79
C GLY A 399 22.66 -8.41 7.60
N GLN A 400 21.49 -8.41 6.95
CA GLN A 400 20.20 -8.50 7.62
C GLN A 400 19.58 -9.92 7.63
N LEU A 401 20.21 -10.85 6.92
CA LEU A 401 19.86 -12.27 6.89
C LEU A 401 21.13 -13.07 7.13
N VAL A 402 21.15 -13.84 8.22
CA VAL A 402 22.34 -14.63 8.62
C VAL A 402 22.19 -16.06 8.13
N GLU A 403 23.09 -16.49 7.25
CA GLU A 403 23.18 -17.85 6.79
C GLU A 403 23.93 -18.73 7.79
N ARG A 404 23.29 -19.79 8.30
CA ARG A 404 23.89 -20.78 9.21
C ARG A 404 24.25 -22.08 8.50
N THR A 405 23.57 -22.39 7.41
CA THR A 405 23.80 -23.55 6.57
C THR A 405 24.14 -23.08 5.14
N PRO A 406 25.29 -23.43 4.58
CA PRO A 406 25.66 -23.00 3.23
C PRO A 406 24.58 -23.37 2.18
N GLY A 407 24.18 -22.40 1.36
CA GLY A 407 23.14 -22.54 0.33
C GLY A 407 21.71 -22.22 0.80
N ALA A 408 21.49 -21.95 2.10
CA ALA A 408 20.16 -21.68 2.62
C ALA A 408 19.56 -20.36 2.10
N VAL A 409 20.39 -19.34 1.85
CA VAL A 409 19.93 -18.07 1.25
C VAL A 409 19.42 -18.31 -0.18
N ALA A 410 20.12 -19.11 -0.99
CA ALA A 410 19.70 -19.46 -2.34
C ALA A 410 18.41 -20.31 -2.33
N ALA A 411 18.30 -21.24 -1.39
CA ALA A 411 17.08 -22.03 -1.20
C ALA A 411 15.89 -21.14 -0.81
N LEU A 412 16.08 -20.20 0.13
CA LEU A 412 15.04 -19.24 0.50
C LEU A 412 14.60 -18.37 -0.68
N ARG A 413 15.53 -17.89 -1.50
CA ARG A 413 15.23 -17.16 -2.72
C ARG A 413 14.34 -17.96 -3.69
N THR A 414 14.63 -19.23 -3.85
CA THR A 414 13.85 -20.13 -4.70
C THR A 414 12.46 -20.37 -4.12
N LEU A 415 12.36 -20.65 -2.82
CA LEU A 415 11.07 -20.89 -2.17
C LEU A 415 10.17 -19.65 -2.16
N LEU A 416 10.75 -18.46 -1.90
CA LEU A 416 9.97 -17.22 -1.82
C LEU A 416 9.78 -16.52 -3.16
N ALA A 417 10.27 -17.08 -4.27
CA ALA A 417 10.05 -16.51 -5.59
C ALA A 417 8.55 -16.34 -5.86
N ALA A 418 8.15 -15.15 -6.28
CA ALA A 418 6.80 -14.88 -6.75
C ALA A 418 6.67 -15.32 -8.22
N ASP A 419 5.46 -15.70 -8.64
CA ASP A 419 5.12 -16.07 -10.01
C ASP A 419 5.17 -14.87 -10.97
N ARG A 420 4.99 -13.66 -10.42
CA ARG A 420 5.18 -12.38 -11.10
C ARG A 420 5.71 -11.34 -10.11
N PRO A 421 6.35 -10.26 -10.56
CA PRO A 421 6.82 -9.18 -9.69
C PRO A 421 5.70 -8.61 -8.81
N VAL A 422 6.01 -8.35 -7.56
CA VAL A 422 5.05 -7.80 -6.60
C VAL A 422 4.74 -6.34 -6.94
N TYR A 423 3.46 -6.00 -6.85
CA TYR A 423 3.00 -4.65 -7.19
C TYR A 423 1.66 -4.36 -6.52
N GLY A 424 1.41 -3.12 -6.16
CA GLY A 424 0.14 -2.68 -5.60
C GLY A 424 0.05 -1.17 -5.63
N ILE A 425 -1.14 -0.62 -5.85
CA ILE A 425 -1.40 0.80 -6.13
C ILE A 425 -2.38 1.44 -5.16
N THR A 426 -2.73 0.76 -4.08
CA THR A 426 -3.68 1.28 -3.09
C THR A 426 -2.92 2.00 -1.97
N PRO A 427 -3.00 3.34 -1.87
CA PRO A 427 -2.53 4.08 -0.70
C PRO A 427 -3.53 3.96 0.46
N PHE A 428 -3.04 4.07 1.68
CA PHE A 428 -3.91 4.12 2.88
C PHE A 428 -3.18 4.68 4.09
#